data_721e364fab35d7450032cdbce68952d6
#
_entry.id   721e364fab35d7450032cdbce68952d6
#
_cell.length_a   1.000
_cell.length_b   1.000
_cell.length_c   1.000
_cell.angle_alpha   90.00
_cell.angle_beta   90.00
_cell.angle_gamma   90.00
#
_symmetry.space_group_name_H-M   'P 1'
#
loop_
_entity.id
_entity.type
_entity.pdbx_description
1 polymer ?
#
loop_
_entity_poly.entity_id
_entity_poly.type
_entity_poly.pdbx_seq_one_letter_code
_entity_poly.pdbx_strand_id
1 'polypeptide(L)'
;MCSSDLHELLTGHAEAVLKALELPYRVLLLAAGDTGFASAKTYDLEVFAPGVGKWLEVSSCSNFTDFQARRANIRYRPAQGEKPRFVHTLNGSGLALPRVVAAILEHHQRPDGTVAIPAALQPYFGRASIG
;
A
#
# COMPACT_ATOMS: atom_id res chain seq x y z
N MET A 1 -8.43 -15.39 -12.31
CA MET A 1 -8.08 -14.66 -11.08
C MET A 1 -9.22 -13.69 -10.81
N CYS A 2 -9.82 -13.72 -9.63
CA CYS A 2 -10.92 -12.79 -9.28
C CYS A 2 -10.39 -11.50 -8.68
N SER A 3 -11.27 -10.49 -8.49
CA SER A 3 -10.84 -9.21 -7.92
C SER A 3 -10.37 -9.32 -6.46
N SER A 4 -10.84 -10.32 -5.71
CA SER A 4 -10.34 -10.62 -4.36
C SER A 4 -8.90 -11.09 -4.40
N ASP A 5 -8.55 -12.02 -5.28
CA ASP A 5 -7.17 -12.53 -5.39
C ASP A 5 -6.21 -11.43 -5.81
N LEU A 6 -6.62 -10.57 -6.74
CA LEU A 6 -5.83 -9.43 -7.17
C LEU A 6 -5.68 -8.37 -6.08
N HIS A 7 -6.69 -8.21 -5.21
CA HIS A 7 -6.63 -7.30 -4.07
C HIS A 7 -5.60 -7.78 -3.02
N GLU A 8 -5.60 -9.08 -2.70
CA GLU A 8 -4.58 -9.68 -1.83
C GLU A 8 -3.17 -9.54 -2.43
N LEU A 9 -3.03 -9.80 -3.74
CA LEU A 9 -1.75 -9.63 -4.43
C LEU A 9 -1.27 -8.17 -4.41
N LEU A 10 -2.14 -7.20 -4.68
CA LEU A 10 -1.84 -5.77 -4.64
C LEU A 10 -1.35 -5.34 -3.25
N THR A 11 -2.06 -5.79 -2.20
CA THR A 11 -1.68 -5.55 -0.80
C THR A 11 -0.31 -6.15 -0.50
N GLY A 12 -0.08 -7.39 -0.94
CA GLY A 12 1.22 -8.07 -0.80
C GLY A 12 2.39 -7.34 -1.48
N HIS A 13 2.15 -6.64 -2.60
CA HIS A 13 3.17 -5.81 -3.24
C HIS A 13 3.55 -4.60 -2.38
N ALA A 14 2.57 -3.94 -1.74
CA ALA A 14 2.84 -2.84 -0.81
C ALA A 14 3.59 -3.33 0.44
N GLU A 15 3.20 -4.50 1.00
CA GLU A 15 3.92 -5.14 2.10
C GLU A 15 5.39 -5.46 1.73
N ALA A 16 5.62 -5.94 0.51
CA ALA A 16 6.96 -6.31 0.05
C ALA A 16 7.93 -5.11 0.09
N VAL A 17 7.45 -3.90 -0.22
CA VAL A 17 8.25 -2.68 -0.11
C VAL A 17 8.59 -2.39 1.36
N LEU A 18 7.63 -2.46 2.28
CA LEU A 18 7.86 -2.21 3.71
C LEU A 18 8.84 -3.25 4.30
N LYS A 19 8.72 -4.51 3.90
CA LYS A 19 9.66 -5.58 4.27
C LYS A 19 11.08 -5.30 3.76
N ALA A 20 11.21 -4.88 2.51
CA ALA A 20 12.52 -4.52 1.92
C ALA A 20 13.15 -3.30 2.59
N LEU A 21 12.35 -2.39 3.15
CA LEU A 21 12.80 -1.23 3.92
C LEU A 21 13.04 -1.54 5.40
N GLU A 22 12.80 -2.80 5.82
CA GLU A 22 12.97 -3.27 7.21
C GLU A 22 12.17 -2.43 8.22
N LEU A 23 10.97 -1.95 7.80
CA LEU A 23 10.09 -1.17 8.64
C LEU A 23 9.06 -2.06 9.35
N PRO A 24 8.84 -1.91 10.67
CA PRO A 24 7.77 -2.60 11.37
C PRO A 24 6.42 -2.04 10.90
N TYR A 25 5.55 -2.91 10.40
CA TYR A 25 4.24 -2.52 9.89
C TYR A 25 3.15 -3.48 10.35
N ARG A 26 1.90 -3.05 10.20
CA ARG A 26 0.72 -3.89 10.35
C ARG A 26 -0.25 -3.65 9.19
N VAL A 27 -1.09 -4.65 8.93
CA VAL A 27 -2.18 -4.57 7.94
C VAL A 27 -3.50 -4.54 8.70
N LEU A 28 -4.32 -3.54 8.43
CA LEU A 28 -5.67 -3.40 8.97
C LEU A 28 -6.71 -3.65 7.90
N LEU A 29 -7.66 -4.54 8.19
CA LEU A 29 -8.91 -4.58 7.43
C LEU A 29 -9.83 -3.50 8.01
N LEU A 30 -10.19 -2.51 7.19
CA LEU A 30 -11.05 -1.42 7.62
C LEU A 30 -12.48 -1.91 7.92
N ALA A 31 -13.04 -1.41 9.03
CA ALA A 31 -14.45 -1.58 9.34
C ALA A 31 -15.32 -0.82 8.34
N ALA A 32 -16.57 -1.26 8.17
CA ALA A 32 -17.49 -0.65 7.20
C ALA A 32 -17.71 0.86 7.40
N GLY A 33 -17.59 1.36 8.64
CA GLY A 33 -17.71 2.80 8.95
C GLY A 33 -16.51 3.64 8.50
N ASP A 34 -15.34 3.01 8.35
CA ASP A 34 -14.09 3.68 7.96
C ASP A 34 -13.77 3.47 6.46
N THR A 35 -14.45 2.52 5.83
CA THR A 35 -14.31 2.24 4.40
C THR A 35 -14.98 3.32 3.58
N GLY A 36 -14.29 3.89 2.58
CA GLY A 36 -14.88 4.85 1.65
C GLY A 36 -16.12 4.28 0.95
N PHE A 37 -17.15 5.10 0.74
CA PHE A 37 -18.48 4.67 0.24
C PHE A 37 -18.44 3.88 -1.08
N ALA A 38 -17.40 4.05 -1.88
CA ALA A 38 -17.23 3.35 -3.16
C ALA A 38 -16.53 2.00 -3.01
N SER A 39 -15.87 1.74 -1.88
CA SER A 39 -15.05 0.54 -1.66
C SER A 39 -15.87 -0.58 -1.03
N ALA A 40 -15.68 -1.80 -1.54
CA ALA A 40 -16.26 -3.01 -0.97
C ALA A 40 -15.36 -3.65 0.11
N LYS A 41 -14.05 -3.41 0.03
CA LYS A 41 -13.04 -3.92 0.97
C LYS A 41 -11.79 -3.06 0.87
N THR A 42 -11.23 -2.66 2.00
CA THR A 42 -9.98 -1.89 2.07
C THR A 42 -9.05 -2.46 3.13
N TYR A 43 -7.78 -2.60 2.75
CA TYR A 43 -6.68 -2.82 3.68
C TYR A 43 -5.84 -1.56 3.78
N ASP A 44 -5.54 -1.12 4.99
CA ASP A 44 -4.54 -0.10 5.25
C ASP A 44 -3.27 -0.74 5.80
N LEU A 45 -2.13 -0.29 5.29
CA LEU A 45 -0.83 -0.64 5.82
C LEU A 45 -0.33 0.53 6.65
N GLU A 46 0.00 0.26 7.90
CA GLU A 46 0.47 1.27 8.83
C GLU A 46 1.86 0.93 9.33
N VAL A 47 2.72 1.94 9.47
CA VAL A 47 4.03 1.86 10.08
C VAL A 47 3.99 2.56 11.44
N PHE A 48 4.62 1.97 12.44
CA PHE A 48 4.73 2.61 13.74
C PHE A 48 5.70 3.80 13.66
N ALA A 49 5.31 4.95 14.18
CA ALA A 49 6.12 6.16 14.24
C ALA A 49 6.53 6.42 15.69
N PRO A 50 7.76 6.04 16.11
CA PRO A 50 8.22 6.16 17.49
C PRO A 50 8.20 7.60 18.02
N GLY A 51 8.55 8.58 17.18
CA GLY A 51 8.61 9.99 17.56
C GLY A 51 7.28 10.58 18.01
N VAL A 52 6.16 10.02 17.53
CA VAL A 52 4.81 10.46 17.94
C VAL A 52 4.03 9.36 18.66
N GLY A 53 4.60 8.16 18.83
CA GLY A 53 3.98 7.03 19.52
C GLY A 53 2.71 6.50 18.87
N LYS A 54 2.59 6.58 17.54
CA LYS A 54 1.37 6.22 16.78
C LYS A 54 1.68 5.37 15.55
N TRP A 55 0.68 4.60 15.16
CA TRP A 55 0.65 3.96 13.85
C TRP A 55 0.17 4.97 12.80
N LEU A 56 0.89 5.08 11.70
CA LEU A 56 0.58 5.99 10.59
C LEU A 56 0.37 5.19 9.30
N GLU A 57 -0.75 5.42 8.65
CA GLU A 57 -1.05 4.84 7.34
C GLU A 57 0.01 5.25 6.32
N VAL A 58 0.58 4.27 5.62
CA VAL A 58 1.55 4.48 4.52
C VAL A 58 1.05 3.93 3.19
N SER A 59 0.03 3.09 3.19
CA SER A 59 -0.64 2.60 1.99
C SER A 59 -2.08 2.25 2.30
N SER A 60 -2.97 2.49 1.36
CA SER A 60 -4.35 2.02 1.38
C SER A 60 -4.64 1.26 0.09
N CYS A 61 -5.11 0.03 0.21
CA CYS A 61 -5.40 -0.88 -0.90
C CYS A 61 -6.88 -1.23 -0.90
N SER A 62 -7.62 -0.82 -1.93
CA SER A 62 -9.07 -0.95 -2.00
C SER A 62 -9.55 -1.75 -3.20
N ASN A 63 -10.59 -2.54 -2.99
CA ASN A 63 -11.36 -3.21 -4.03
C ASN A 63 -12.73 -2.52 -4.15
N PHE A 64 -13.03 -1.97 -5.31
CA PHE A 64 -14.28 -1.25 -5.59
C PHE A 64 -15.32 -2.11 -6.31
N THR A 65 -15.00 -3.38 -6.58
CA THR A 65 -15.82 -4.25 -7.42
C THR A 65 -16.19 -3.53 -8.74
N ASP A 66 -17.45 -3.50 -9.13
CA ASP A 66 -17.90 -2.83 -10.36
C ASP A 66 -18.42 -1.40 -10.13
N PHE A 67 -18.33 -0.86 -8.90
CA PHE A 67 -18.90 0.44 -8.54
C PHE A 67 -18.38 1.59 -9.42
N GLN A 68 -17.07 1.69 -9.58
CA GLN A 68 -16.44 2.73 -10.39
C GLN A 68 -16.64 2.47 -11.90
N ALA A 69 -16.55 1.20 -12.30
CA ALA A 69 -16.72 0.80 -13.69
C ALA A 69 -18.14 1.11 -14.24
N ARG A 70 -19.18 0.98 -13.40
CA ARG A 70 -20.55 1.36 -13.77
C ARG A 70 -20.66 2.85 -14.08
N ARG A 71 -20.02 3.71 -13.28
CA ARG A 71 -20.03 5.17 -13.44
C ARG A 71 -19.21 5.62 -14.65
N ALA A 72 -18.04 5.01 -14.84
CA ALA A 72 -17.16 5.27 -15.98
C ALA A 72 -17.56 4.52 -17.25
N ASN A 73 -18.60 3.65 -17.17
CA ASN A 73 -19.06 2.77 -18.26
C ASN A 73 -17.96 1.87 -18.86
N ILE A 74 -17.02 1.39 -18.01
CA ILE A 74 -15.92 0.54 -18.42
C ILE A 74 -16.38 -0.91 -18.42
N ARG A 75 -16.36 -1.53 -19.59
CA ARG A 75 -16.83 -2.92 -19.78
C ARG A 75 -15.80 -3.72 -20.56
N TYR A 76 -15.84 -5.02 -20.36
CA TYR A 76 -15.10 -5.98 -21.18
C TYR A 76 -16.07 -7.02 -21.78
N ARG A 77 -15.66 -7.63 -22.86
CA ARG A 77 -16.39 -8.78 -23.48
C ARG A 77 -15.60 -10.06 -23.16
N PRO A 78 -16.14 -10.99 -22.36
CA PRO A 78 -15.42 -12.20 -21.95
C PRO A 78 -15.00 -13.07 -23.13
N ALA A 79 -15.92 -13.27 -24.12
CA ALA A 79 -15.65 -13.99 -25.32
C ALA A 79 -16.49 -13.42 -26.48
N GLN A 80 -16.16 -13.82 -27.72
CA GLN A 80 -16.94 -13.45 -28.90
C GLN A 80 -18.37 -13.96 -28.76
N GLY A 81 -19.36 -13.07 -28.95
CA GLY A 81 -20.80 -13.40 -28.82
C GLY A 81 -21.36 -13.23 -27.40
N GLU A 82 -20.56 -13.15 -26.38
CA GLU A 82 -21.04 -12.90 -25.02
C GLU A 82 -21.45 -11.44 -24.79
N LYS A 83 -22.34 -11.21 -23.79
CA LYS A 83 -22.74 -9.87 -23.37
C LYS A 83 -21.59 -9.18 -22.64
N PRO A 84 -21.33 -7.88 -22.90
CA PRO A 84 -20.36 -7.11 -22.15
C PRO A 84 -20.70 -7.08 -20.65
N ARG A 85 -19.66 -7.18 -19.80
CA ARG A 85 -19.75 -7.10 -18.33
C ARG A 85 -18.92 -5.93 -17.84
N PHE A 86 -19.30 -5.34 -16.71
CA PHE A 86 -18.46 -4.33 -16.06
C PHE A 86 -17.18 -4.96 -15.51
N VAL A 87 -16.07 -4.23 -15.61
CA VAL A 87 -14.82 -4.62 -14.95
C VAL A 87 -14.91 -4.37 -13.46
N HIS A 88 -14.04 -5.01 -12.68
CA HIS A 88 -13.77 -4.61 -11.31
C HIS A 88 -12.53 -3.71 -11.27
N THR A 89 -12.51 -2.75 -10.36
CA THR A 89 -11.38 -1.83 -10.19
C THR A 89 -10.75 -2.01 -8.82
N LEU A 90 -9.44 -1.85 -8.77
CA LEU A 90 -8.62 -1.85 -7.57
C LEU A 90 -7.80 -0.57 -7.52
N ASN A 91 -7.45 -0.12 -6.32
CA ASN A 91 -6.52 0.98 -6.10
C ASN A 91 -5.59 0.62 -4.96
N GLY A 92 -4.31 0.96 -5.07
CA GLY A 92 -3.32 0.78 -4.02
C GLY A 92 -2.26 1.86 -4.09
N SER A 93 -1.94 2.46 -2.95
CA SER A 93 -0.86 3.44 -2.85
C SER A 93 0.49 2.72 -2.83
N GLY A 94 1.42 3.17 -3.63
CA GLY A 94 2.78 2.62 -3.63
C GLY A 94 3.84 3.61 -3.17
N LEU A 95 3.77 4.09 -2.07
CA LEU A 95 3.38 4.29 -0.71
C LEU A 95 3.23 5.81 -0.41
N ALA A 96 2.89 6.21 0.82
CA ALA A 96 2.93 7.60 1.27
C ALA A 96 4.39 8.02 1.53
N LEU A 97 5.10 8.49 0.48
CA LEU A 97 6.54 8.73 0.52
C LEU A 97 7.03 9.59 1.70
N PRO A 98 6.39 10.71 2.07
CA PRO A 98 6.85 11.52 3.21
C PRO A 98 6.81 10.74 4.53
N ARG A 99 5.77 9.94 4.76
CA ARG A 99 5.64 9.11 5.98
C ARG A 99 6.66 7.97 5.99
N VAL A 100 6.91 7.36 4.85
CA VAL A 100 7.93 6.29 4.71
C VAL A 100 9.33 6.86 4.95
N VAL A 101 9.66 8.05 4.43
CA VAL A 101 10.94 8.70 4.70
C VAL A 101 11.10 9.01 6.19
N ALA A 102 10.08 9.56 6.84
CA ALA A 102 10.10 9.79 8.28
C ALA A 102 10.31 8.49 9.06
N ALA A 103 9.59 7.42 8.69
CA ALA A 103 9.74 6.11 9.32
C ALA A 103 11.17 5.54 9.16
N ILE A 104 11.78 5.66 7.98
CA ILE A 104 13.18 5.25 7.77
C ILE A 104 14.11 6.03 8.70
N LEU A 105 13.96 7.35 8.77
CA LEU A 105 14.79 8.18 9.63
C LEU A 105 14.63 7.83 11.11
N GLU A 106 13.42 7.51 11.58
CA GLU A 106 13.17 7.15 12.97
C GLU A 106 13.64 5.73 13.32
N HIS A 107 13.37 4.74 12.47
CA HIS A 107 13.66 3.34 12.76
C HIS A 107 15.12 2.93 12.54
N HIS A 108 15.82 3.59 11.63
CA HIS A 108 17.20 3.27 11.29
C HIS A 108 18.21 4.23 11.90
N GLN A 109 17.79 5.10 12.82
CA GLN A 109 18.68 5.97 13.58
C GLN A 109 19.58 5.15 14.49
N ARG A 110 20.86 5.53 14.57
CA ARG A 110 21.87 4.91 15.41
C ARG A 110 22.22 5.78 16.63
N PRO A 111 22.84 5.19 17.66
CA PRO A 111 23.25 5.95 18.87
C PRO A 111 24.23 7.09 18.59
N ASP A 112 24.99 6.99 17.50
CA ASP A 112 25.94 8.05 17.09
C ASP A 112 25.30 9.21 16.32
N GLY A 113 23.96 9.18 16.15
CA GLY A 113 23.21 10.19 15.42
C GLY A 113 23.12 9.96 13.91
N THR A 114 23.82 8.97 13.38
CA THR A 114 23.70 8.60 11.96
C THR A 114 22.42 7.80 11.70
N VAL A 115 21.98 7.74 10.45
CA VAL A 115 20.84 6.92 10.02
C VAL A 115 21.34 5.88 9.02
N ALA A 116 21.11 4.60 9.31
CA ALA A 116 21.40 3.53 8.37
C ALA A 116 20.45 3.61 7.16
N ILE A 117 20.97 3.37 5.96
CA ILE A 117 20.15 3.25 4.76
C ILE A 117 19.78 1.77 4.58
N PRO A 118 18.48 1.42 4.51
CA PRO A 118 18.06 0.05 4.21
C PRO A 118 18.78 -0.53 3.00
N ALA A 119 19.19 -1.80 3.10
CA ALA A 119 20.00 -2.45 2.06
C ALA A 119 19.39 -2.32 0.64
N ALA A 120 18.06 -2.39 0.54
CA ALA A 120 17.34 -2.23 -0.71
C ALA A 120 17.48 -0.83 -1.36
N LEU A 121 17.78 0.21 -0.57
CA LEU A 121 17.95 1.58 -1.06
C LEU A 121 19.42 1.94 -1.34
N GLN A 122 20.39 1.22 -0.79
CA GLN A 122 21.80 1.55 -0.93
C GLN A 122 22.28 1.66 -2.38
N PRO A 123 21.86 0.79 -3.33
CA PRO A 123 22.23 0.90 -4.73
C PRO A 123 21.77 2.21 -5.40
N TYR A 124 20.67 2.78 -4.93
CA TYR A 124 20.10 4.02 -5.45
C TYR A 124 20.66 5.26 -4.72
N PHE A 125 20.90 5.13 -3.43
CA PHE A 125 21.39 6.22 -2.59
C PHE A 125 22.91 6.40 -2.67
N GLY A 126 23.64 5.36 -3.00
CA GLY A 126 25.11 5.36 -3.14
C GLY A 126 25.88 5.38 -1.83
N ARG A 127 25.21 5.25 -0.67
CA ARG A 127 25.81 5.23 0.66
C ARG A 127 25.07 4.26 1.58
N ALA A 128 25.77 3.78 2.62
CA ALA A 128 25.17 2.92 3.64
C ALA A 128 24.57 3.69 4.83
N SER A 129 24.85 4.99 4.96
CA SER A 129 24.32 5.85 6.03
C SER A 129 24.35 7.32 5.64
N ILE A 130 23.60 8.14 6.39
CA ILE A 130 23.61 9.60 6.39
C ILE A 130 23.88 10.11 7.80
N GLY A 131 24.53 11.28 7.91
CA GLY A 131 25.01 11.88 9.14
C GLY A 131 26.51 11.74 9.31
#